data_f4c35c8955847e33f32ea69bd327cd84
#
_entry.id   f4c35c8955847e33f32ea69bd327cd84
#
_cell.length_a   1.000
_cell.length_b   1.000
_cell.length_c   1.000
_cell.angle_alpha   90.00
_cell.angle_beta   90.00
_cell.angle_gamma   90.00
#
_symmetry.space_group_name_H-M   'P 1'
#
loop_
_entity.id
_entity.type
_entity.pdbx_description
1 polymer ?
#
loop_
_entity_poly.entity_id
_entity_poly.type
_entity_poly.pdbx_seq_one_letter_code
_entity_poly.pdbx_strand_id
1 'polypeptide(L)'
;MPMMSYAQNREDVRLARAFAGRNTGFYVDVGAHDPVKFSITKHFYDLGWRGLNVEAAEGLARKIREARPRDITLNVGVSNRPGSLTFFQATADAAGLSTFAHDEVERHRAAGFRFTEHQVPVTTLAALAAEHIHEPVDFLSIDVEGFEREVLEGSDLETFRPKIIVVEATRPLMTEQSHGRWEAILLSARYRFVVFDGLNRYYVAEEHADLAAALEVPPNPHDDFIPHEYQVQIDALRQQLDDQSLPIRVARKLVSATAAVSRFAQRRDR
;
A
#
# COMPACT_ATOMS: atom_id res chain seq x y z
N MET A 1 -17.93 1.12 12.29
CA MET A 1 -16.57 1.57 12.68
C MET A 1 -16.01 2.30 11.48
N PRO A 2 -15.29 3.41 11.66
CA PRO A 2 -14.64 4.11 10.56
C PRO A 2 -13.71 3.18 9.78
N MET A 3 -13.55 3.45 8.49
CA MET A 3 -12.59 2.75 7.64
C MET A 3 -11.16 3.02 8.10
N MET A 4 -10.31 1.98 8.20
CA MET A 4 -8.86 2.19 8.34
C MET A 4 -8.25 2.40 6.96
N SER A 5 -7.63 3.57 6.74
CA SER A 5 -6.89 3.86 5.53
C SER A 5 -5.41 3.62 5.73
N TYR A 6 -4.82 2.78 4.88
CA TYR A 6 -3.40 2.41 4.93
C TYR A 6 -2.58 3.09 3.83
N ALA A 7 -3.23 3.50 2.75
CA ALA A 7 -2.59 4.05 1.58
C ALA A 7 -1.95 5.42 1.83
N GLN A 8 -0.87 5.72 1.11
CA GLN A 8 -0.05 6.92 1.30
C GLN A 8 -0.86 8.20 1.07
N ASN A 9 -1.61 8.26 -0.03
CA ASN A 9 -2.41 9.42 -0.43
C ASN A 9 -3.93 9.14 -0.36
N ARG A 10 -4.35 8.15 0.44
CA ARG A 10 -5.76 7.76 0.64
C ARG A 10 -6.41 7.18 -0.62
N GLU A 11 -5.64 6.52 -1.44
CA GLU A 11 -6.09 5.82 -2.64
C GLU A 11 -7.14 4.77 -2.29
N ASP A 12 -6.93 4.06 -1.20
CA ASP A 12 -7.84 3.04 -0.67
C ASP A 12 -9.22 3.61 -0.29
N VAL A 13 -9.30 4.88 0.15
CA VAL A 13 -10.57 5.57 0.45
C VAL A 13 -11.35 5.83 -0.83
N ARG A 14 -10.70 6.31 -1.89
CA ARG A 14 -11.34 6.52 -3.20
C ARG A 14 -11.86 5.21 -3.80
N LEU A 15 -11.02 4.17 -3.77
CA LEU A 15 -11.37 2.85 -4.25
C LEU A 15 -12.50 2.21 -3.43
N ALA A 16 -12.47 2.33 -2.09
CA ALA A 16 -13.54 1.84 -1.23
C ALA A 16 -14.89 2.50 -1.53
N ARG A 17 -14.89 3.78 -1.89
CA ARG A 17 -16.09 4.48 -2.34
C ARG A 17 -16.58 3.95 -3.68
N ALA A 18 -15.68 3.71 -4.64
CA ALA A 18 -16.04 3.16 -5.96
C ALA A 18 -16.62 1.72 -5.84
N PHE A 19 -16.17 0.96 -4.85
CA PHE A 19 -16.64 -0.41 -4.59
C PHE A 19 -17.53 -0.51 -3.35
N ALA A 20 -18.24 0.57 -2.99
CA ALA A 20 -19.10 0.60 -1.81
C ALA A 20 -20.11 -0.56 -1.79
N GLY A 21 -20.22 -1.21 -0.62
CA GLY A 21 -21.12 -2.36 -0.42
C GLY A 21 -20.57 -3.71 -0.90
N ARG A 22 -19.35 -3.76 -1.44
CA ARG A 22 -18.71 -5.02 -1.88
C ARG A 22 -17.75 -5.53 -0.80
N ASN A 23 -18.03 -6.73 -0.31
CA ASN A 23 -17.21 -7.42 0.69
C ASN A 23 -16.21 -8.42 0.08
N THR A 24 -16.25 -8.61 -1.23
CA THR A 24 -15.35 -9.50 -1.96
C THR A 24 -14.95 -8.87 -3.28
N GLY A 25 -13.75 -9.13 -3.72
CA GLY A 25 -13.20 -8.68 -4.98
C GLY A 25 -11.77 -9.16 -5.17
N PHE A 26 -11.20 -8.81 -6.30
CA PHE A 26 -9.83 -9.18 -6.66
C PHE A 26 -9.04 -7.95 -7.11
N TYR A 27 -7.86 -7.77 -6.52
CA TYR A 27 -6.93 -6.70 -6.89
C TYR A 27 -5.60 -7.25 -7.42
N VAL A 28 -4.89 -6.41 -8.15
CA VAL A 28 -3.49 -6.64 -8.54
C VAL A 28 -2.67 -5.46 -8.08
N ASP A 29 -1.54 -5.74 -7.42
CA ASP A 29 -0.66 -4.74 -6.82
C ASP A 29 0.78 -4.98 -7.32
N VAL A 30 1.26 -4.12 -8.21
CA VAL A 30 2.60 -4.19 -8.81
C VAL A 30 3.48 -3.15 -8.15
N GLY A 31 4.50 -3.62 -7.42
CA GLY A 31 5.28 -2.81 -6.48
C GLY A 31 4.64 -2.78 -5.09
N ALA A 32 4.14 -3.93 -4.61
CA ALA A 32 3.30 -4.03 -3.41
C ALA A 32 3.99 -3.61 -2.09
N HIS A 33 5.32 -3.51 -2.05
CA HIS A 33 6.18 -2.97 -1.01
C HIS A 33 5.92 -3.56 0.39
N ASP A 34 5.25 -2.84 1.28
CA ASP A 34 5.00 -3.28 2.66
C ASP A 34 3.55 -3.76 2.82
N PRO A 35 3.30 -4.88 3.54
CA PRO A 35 1.94 -5.42 3.67
C PRO A 35 0.95 -4.51 4.40
N VAL A 36 1.41 -3.47 5.08
CA VAL A 36 0.60 -2.58 5.93
C VAL A 36 0.86 -1.11 5.59
N LYS A 37 2.14 -0.68 5.69
CA LYS A 37 2.51 0.72 5.55
C LYS A 37 2.40 1.15 4.08
N PHE A 38 1.61 2.19 3.83
CA PHE A 38 1.34 2.76 2.50
C PHE A 38 0.67 1.80 1.51
N SER A 39 0.09 0.70 2.02
CA SER A 39 -0.53 -0.29 1.16
C SER A 39 -1.94 0.12 0.71
N ILE A 40 -2.10 0.30 -0.59
CA ILE A 40 -3.39 0.57 -1.23
C ILE A 40 -4.37 -0.61 -1.11
N THR A 41 -3.86 -1.84 -0.96
CA THR A 41 -4.65 -3.07 -0.98
C THR A 41 -4.98 -3.63 0.42
N LYS A 42 -4.30 -3.14 1.47
CA LYS A 42 -4.47 -3.68 2.85
C LYS A 42 -5.90 -3.56 3.37
N HIS A 43 -6.56 -2.44 3.14
CA HIS A 43 -7.96 -2.25 3.53
C HIS A 43 -8.86 -3.32 2.90
N PHE A 44 -8.71 -3.58 1.61
CA PHE A 44 -9.49 -4.57 0.87
C PHE A 44 -9.20 -5.99 1.35
N TYR A 45 -7.92 -6.30 1.63
CA TYR A 45 -7.57 -7.57 2.25
C TYR A 45 -8.31 -7.78 3.58
N ASP A 46 -8.36 -6.76 4.45
CA ASP A 46 -9.07 -6.82 5.73
C ASP A 46 -10.59 -7.03 5.58
N LEU A 47 -11.19 -6.50 4.51
CA LEU A 47 -12.59 -6.75 4.15
C LEU A 47 -12.87 -8.17 3.66
N GLY A 48 -11.84 -8.97 3.36
CA GLY A 48 -12.00 -10.33 2.85
C GLY A 48 -11.71 -10.48 1.34
N TRP A 49 -11.28 -9.41 0.66
CA TRP A 49 -10.81 -9.49 -0.71
C TRP A 49 -9.52 -10.31 -0.78
N ARG A 50 -9.13 -10.69 -1.98
CA ARG A 50 -7.85 -11.33 -2.28
C ARG A 50 -7.23 -10.71 -3.51
N GLY A 51 -5.97 -10.98 -3.73
CA GLY A 51 -5.28 -10.41 -4.88
C GLY A 51 -3.98 -11.08 -5.24
N LEU A 52 -3.37 -10.50 -6.26
CA LEU A 52 -2.01 -10.80 -6.72
C LEU A 52 -1.11 -9.63 -6.34
N ASN A 53 -0.14 -9.87 -5.46
CA ASN A 53 0.91 -8.91 -5.14
C ASN A 53 2.20 -9.31 -5.87
N VAL A 54 2.82 -8.36 -6.54
CA VAL A 54 4.11 -8.55 -7.23
C VAL A 54 5.13 -7.61 -6.60
N GLU A 55 6.22 -8.20 -6.08
CA GLU A 55 7.26 -7.46 -5.36
C GLU A 55 8.65 -8.01 -5.70
N ALA A 56 9.54 -7.15 -6.22
CA ALA A 56 10.87 -7.52 -6.66
C ALA A 56 11.84 -7.77 -5.49
N ALA A 57 11.69 -7.05 -4.37
CA ALA A 57 12.50 -7.21 -3.17
C ALA A 57 12.07 -8.46 -2.37
N GLU A 58 12.92 -9.49 -2.32
CA GLU A 58 12.60 -10.78 -1.66
C GLU A 58 12.15 -10.61 -0.21
N GLY A 59 12.81 -9.74 0.55
CA GLY A 59 12.47 -9.49 1.95
C GLY A 59 11.06 -8.92 2.13
N LEU A 60 10.61 -8.06 1.22
CA LEU A 60 9.26 -7.48 1.23
C LEU A 60 8.23 -8.50 0.73
N ALA A 61 8.51 -9.21 -0.35
CA ALA A 61 7.64 -10.29 -0.85
C ALA A 61 7.38 -11.37 0.22
N ARG A 62 8.39 -11.72 1.01
CA ARG A 62 8.25 -12.64 2.14
C ARG A 62 7.32 -12.07 3.21
N LYS A 63 7.50 -10.81 3.62
CA LYS A 63 6.62 -10.14 4.59
C LYS A 63 5.16 -10.11 4.14
N ILE A 64 4.92 -9.85 2.84
CA ILE A 64 3.56 -9.86 2.29
C ILE A 64 2.96 -11.26 2.38
N ARG A 65 3.69 -12.31 1.98
CA ARG A 65 3.22 -13.70 2.08
C ARG A 65 2.86 -14.11 3.50
N GLU A 66 3.68 -13.72 4.47
CA GLU A 66 3.44 -14.01 5.89
C GLU A 66 2.21 -13.27 6.42
N ALA A 67 2.03 -11.99 6.05
CA ALA A 67 0.94 -11.15 6.54
C ALA A 67 -0.39 -11.38 5.80
N ARG A 68 -0.33 -11.84 4.53
CA ARG A 68 -1.49 -11.97 3.64
C ARG A 68 -1.58 -13.36 2.99
N PRO A 69 -1.77 -14.43 3.78
CA PRO A 69 -1.77 -15.80 3.25
C PRO A 69 -2.93 -16.13 2.29
N ARG A 70 -3.97 -15.28 2.17
CA ARG A 70 -5.02 -15.45 1.17
C ARG A 70 -4.64 -14.91 -0.21
N ASP A 71 -3.62 -14.06 -0.28
CA ASP A 71 -3.14 -13.49 -1.53
C ASP A 71 -2.12 -14.40 -2.20
N ILE A 72 -2.03 -14.26 -3.50
CA ILE A 72 -0.89 -14.77 -4.28
C ILE A 72 0.19 -13.68 -4.21
N THR A 73 1.38 -14.02 -3.72
CA THR A 73 2.50 -13.08 -3.69
C THR A 73 3.69 -13.65 -4.44
N LEU A 74 4.10 -12.95 -5.49
CA LEU A 74 5.20 -13.33 -6.37
C LEU A 74 6.42 -12.45 -6.12
N ASN A 75 7.58 -13.07 -5.95
CA ASN A 75 8.86 -12.37 -5.90
C ASN A 75 9.49 -12.35 -7.29
N VAL A 76 9.09 -11.38 -8.08
CA VAL A 76 9.51 -11.19 -9.47
C VAL A 76 9.35 -9.72 -9.83
N GLY A 77 10.12 -9.22 -10.78
CA GLY A 77 9.89 -7.90 -11.37
C GLY A 77 8.91 -7.99 -12.55
N VAL A 78 8.25 -6.87 -12.84
CA VAL A 78 7.40 -6.74 -14.05
C VAL A 78 8.07 -5.81 -15.04
N SER A 79 8.08 -6.22 -16.33
CA SER A 79 8.68 -5.47 -17.43
C SER A 79 7.91 -5.73 -18.73
N ASN A 80 8.33 -5.10 -19.82
CA ASN A 80 7.72 -5.29 -21.15
C ASN A 80 8.11 -6.61 -21.85
N ARG A 81 9.05 -7.37 -21.27
CA ARG A 81 9.47 -8.69 -21.78
C ARG A 81 10.06 -9.54 -20.64
N PRO A 82 9.97 -10.87 -20.73
CA PRO A 82 10.62 -11.74 -19.77
C PRO A 82 12.14 -11.69 -19.86
N GLY A 83 12.82 -11.94 -18.72
CA GLY A 83 14.28 -11.96 -18.66
C GLY A 83 14.82 -11.79 -17.25
N SER A 84 15.95 -11.11 -17.12
CA SER A 84 16.55 -10.71 -15.86
C SER A 84 17.02 -9.26 -15.97
N LEU A 85 16.70 -8.44 -14.98
CA LEU A 85 17.13 -7.05 -14.92
C LEU A 85 17.85 -6.77 -13.60
N THR A 86 18.69 -5.73 -13.61
CA THR A 86 19.30 -5.22 -12.38
C THR A 86 18.25 -4.42 -11.61
N PHE A 87 17.88 -4.92 -10.44
CA PHE A 87 17.06 -4.23 -9.47
C PHE A 87 17.94 -3.45 -8.50
N PHE A 88 17.68 -2.17 -8.36
CA PHE A 88 18.38 -1.27 -7.46
C PHE A 88 17.57 -1.15 -6.17
N GLN A 89 17.97 -1.90 -5.16
CA GLN A 89 17.31 -1.88 -3.86
C GLN A 89 17.91 -0.78 -2.99
N ALA A 90 17.09 0.20 -2.63
CA ALA A 90 17.48 1.27 -1.71
C ALA A 90 17.64 0.75 -0.28
N THR A 91 18.43 1.48 0.55
CA THR A 91 18.59 1.17 1.97
C THR A 91 17.24 1.23 2.72
N ALA A 92 17.16 0.59 3.89
CA ALA A 92 15.89 0.38 4.60
C ALA A 92 15.14 1.68 4.96
N ASP A 93 15.85 2.78 5.17
CA ASP A 93 15.32 4.12 5.43
C ASP A 93 14.71 4.80 4.18
N ALA A 94 15.05 4.30 2.99
CA ALA A 94 14.59 4.79 1.70
C ALA A 94 14.02 3.66 0.82
N ALA A 95 13.54 2.56 1.41
CA ALA A 95 13.16 1.34 0.70
C ALA A 95 12.12 1.57 -0.42
N GLY A 96 11.25 2.56 -0.27
CA GLY A 96 10.29 2.98 -1.30
C GLY A 96 10.93 3.48 -2.60
N LEU A 97 12.22 3.84 -2.62
CA LEU A 97 12.91 4.28 -3.83
C LEU A 97 13.55 3.13 -4.64
N SER A 98 13.22 1.89 -4.31
CA SER A 98 13.78 0.72 -4.99
C SER A 98 13.14 0.56 -6.36
N THR A 99 13.96 0.43 -7.43
CA THR A 99 13.46 0.49 -8.80
C THR A 99 14.33 -0.28 -9.77
N PHE A 100 13.80 -0.53 -10.98
CA PHE A 100 14.56 -0.95 -12.16
C PHE A 100 14.99 0.23 -13.07
N ALA A 101 14.49 1.45 -12.81
CA ALA A 101 14.75 2.65 -13.60
C ALA A 101 16.15 3.22 -13.32
N HIS A 102 17.10 2.96 -14.20
CA HIS A 102 18.49 3.36 -14.04
C HIS A 102 18.67 4.88 -13.94
N ASP A 103 17.93 5.67 -14.70
CA ASP A 103 17.97 7.13 -14.69
C ASP A 103 17.48 7.70 -13.34
N GLU A 104 16.49 7.09 -12.70
CA GLU A 104 16.05 7.48 -11.37
C GLU A 104 17.11 7.14 -10.31
N VAL A 105 17.77 5.98 -10.43
CA VAL A 105 18.85 5.58 -9.51
C VAL A 105 20.03 6.56 -9.57
N GLU A 106 20.46 6.96 -10.78
CA GLU A 106 21.55 7.93 -10.92
C GLU A 106 21.20 9.27 -10.26
N ARG A 107 19.98 9.75 -10.46
CA ARG A 107 19.49 10.98 -9.83
C ARG A 107 19.47 10.86 -8.29
N HIS A 108 18.99 9.74 -7.76
CA HIS A 108 18.93 9.48 -6.32
C HIS A 108 20.34 9.33 -5.71
N ARG A 109 21.26 8.66 -6.42
CA ARG A 109 22.68 8.59 -6.00
C ARG A 109 23.33 9.97 -5.90
N ALA A 110 23.04 10.85 -6.87
CA ALA A 110 23.50 12.25 -6.84
C ALA A 110 22.93 13.03 -5.64
N ALA A 111 21.73 12.67 -5.17
CA ALA A 111 21.09 13.20 -3.95
C ALA A 111 21.56 12.52 -2.65
N GLY A 112 22.49 11.55 -2.72
CA GLY A 112 23.10 10.89 -1.56
C GLY A 112 22.45 9.58 -1.14
N PHE A 113 21.43 9.08 -1.83
CA PHE A 113 20.82 7.79 -1.55
C PHE A 113 21.73 6.62 -1.97
N ARG A 114 21.62 5.50 -1.26
CA ARG A 114 22.45 4.31 -1.49
C ARG A 114 21.59 3.15 -1.95
N PHE A 115 22.13 2.36 -2.89
CA PHE A 115 21.48 1.20 -3.48
C PHE A 115 22.40 0.00 -3.49
N THR A 116 21.84 -1.17 -3.28
CA THR A 116 22.45 -2.46 -3.62
C THR A 116 21.85 -2.98 -4.91
N GLU A 117 22.65 -3.68 -5.70
CA GLU A 117 22.23 -4.20 -7.00
C GLU A 117 21.98 -5.71 -6.93
N HIS A 118 20.84 -6.12 -7.44
CA HIS A 118 20.44 -7.53 -7.48
C HIS A 118 19.97 -7.88 -8.89
N GLN A 119 20.36 -9.07 -9.40
CA GLN A 119 19.76 -9.60 -10.61
C GLN A 119 18.44 -10.27 -10.24
N VAL A 120 17.35 -9.74 -10.75
CA VAL A 120 15.99 -10.21 -10.44
C VAL A 120 15.35 -10.71 -11.74
N PRO A 121 14.73 -11.90 -11.72
CA PRO A 121 13.94 -12.36 -12.84
C PRO A 121 12.77 -11.40 -13.06
N VAL A 122 12.49 -11.10 -14.34
CA VAL A 122 11.35 -10.28 -14.74
C VAL A 122 10.48 -11.00 -15.74
N THR A 123 9.19 -10.71 -15.70
CA THR A 123 8.19 -11.21 -16.63
C THR A 123 7.23 -10.10 -17.04
N THR A 124 6.25 -10.39 -17.88
CA THR A 124 5.23 -9.42 -18.28
C THR A 124 4.00 -9.54 -17.41
N LEU A 125 3.27 -8.42 -17.22
CA LEU A 125 2.00 -8.43 -16.50
C LEU A 125 0.97 -9.34 -17.22
N ALA A 126 0.99 -9.38 -18.55
CA ALA A 126 0.16 -10.28 -19.33
C ALA A 126 0.40 -11.77 -18.99
N ALA A 127 1.67 -12.20 -18.86
CA ALA A 127 2.00 -13.56 -18.48
C ALA A 127 1.54 -13.90 -17.06
N LEU A 128 1.76 -12.99 -16.10
CA LEU A 128 1.30 -13.17 -14.72
C LEU A 128 -0.23 -13.25 -14.64
N ALA A 129 -0.93 -12.41 -15.38
CA ALA A 129 -2.39 -12.45 -15.44
C ALA A 129 -2.90 -13.77 -15.99
N ALA A 130 -2.33 -14.26 -17.10
CA ALA A 130 -2.73 -15.51 -17.71
C ALA A 130 -2.50 -16.73 -16.80
N GLU A 131 -1.43 -16.71 -15.99
CA GLU A 131 -1.08 -17.83 -15.11
C GLU A 131 -1.85 -17.84 -13.79
N HIS A 132 -2.10 -16.66 -13.20
CA HIS A 132 -2.53 -16.57 -11.81
C HIS A 132 -3.92 -15.95 -11.62
N ILE A 133 -4.51 -15.31 -12.65
CA ILE A 133 -5.78 -14.59 -12.53
C ILE A 133 -6.87 -15.32 -13.30
N HIS A 134 -7.87 -15.82 -12.57
CA HIS A 134 -8.98 -16.60 -13.15
C HIS A 134 -10.35 -15.98 -12.82
N GLU A 135 -10.35 -14.75 -12.39
CA GLU A 135 -11.54 -14.00 -12.01
C GLU A 135 -11.44 -12.53 -12.45
N PRO A 136 -12.55 -11.80 -12.53
CA PRO A 136 -12.52 -10.37 -12.87
C PRO A 136 -11.70 -9.57 -11.86
N VAL A 137 -10.82 -8.71 -12.38
CA VAL A 137 -10.00 -7.80 -11.55
C VAL A 137 -10.76 -6.50 -11.33
N ASP A 138 -10.93 -6.12 -10.09
CA ASP A 138 -11.61 -4.88 -9.73
C ASP A 138 -10.69 -3.67 -9.87
N PHE A 139 -9.45 -3.78 -9.37
CA PHE A 139 -8.47 -2.73 -9.64
C PHE A 139 -7.03 -3.27 -9.75
N LEU A 140 -6.22 -2.54 -10.51
CA LEU A 140 -4.79 -2.70 -10.65
C LEU A 140 -4.11 -1.45 -10.08
N SER A 141 -3.14 -1.65 -9.19
CA SER A 141 -2.20 -0.62 -8.73
C SER A 141 -0.84 -0.85 -9.36
N ILE A 142 -0.20 0.21 -9.84
CA ILE A 142 1.17 0.21 -10.38
C ILE A 142 1.93 1.35 -9.72
N ASP A 143 2.91 0.99 -8.90
CA ASP A 143 3.84 1.90 -8.24
C ASP A 143 5.22 1.24 -8.21
N VAL A 144 6.06 1.58 -9.18
CA VAL A 144 7.36 0.93 -9.42
C VAL A 144 8.50 1.93 -9.58
N GLU A 145 8.27 3.15 -9.04
CA GLU A 145 9.30 4.18 -8.87
C GLU A 145 10.02 4.54 -10.20
N GLY A 146 9.21 4.86 -11.23
CA GLY A 146 9.67 5.33 -12.53
C GLY A 146 9.77 4.25 -13.61
N PHE A 147 9.30 3.02 -13.36
CA PHE A 147 9.30 1.91 -14.32
C PHE A 147 7.89 1.53 -14.81
N GLU A 148 6.89 2.41 -14.62
CA GLU A 148 5.47 2.19 -14.92
C GLU A 148 5.22 1.94 -16.42
N ARG A 149 6.02 2.61 -17.29
CA ARG A 149 5.92 2.43 -18.74
C ARG A 149 6.18 0.99 -19.14
N GLU A 150 7.26 0.40 -18.67
CA GLU A 150 7.67 -0.96 -19.00
C GLU A 150 6.66 -2.00 -18.48
N VAL A 151 6.07 -1.75 -17.31
CA VAL A 151 4.96 -2.56 -16.77
C VAL A 151 3.75 -2.51 -17.69
N LEU A 152 3.33 -1.31 -18.10
CA LEU A 152 2.18 -1.10 -18.97
C LEU A 152 2.41 -1.63 -20.40
N GLU A 153 3.61 -1.47 -20.97
CA GLU A 153 3.97 -2.06 -22.25
C GLU A 153 3.93 -3.59 -22.22
N GLY A 154 4.19 -4.21 -21.06
CA GLY A 154 4.09 -5.66 -20.85
C GLY A 154 2.71 -6.16 -20.47
N SER A 155 1.70 -5.30 -20.44
CA SER A 155 0.33 -5.68 -20.15
C SER A 155 -0.47 -5.92 -21.43
N ASP A 156 -1.36 -6.92 -21.40
CA ASP A 156 -2.40 -7.10 -22.41
C ASP A 156 -3.73 -6.62 -21.83
N LEU A 157 -3.97 -5.32 -21.91
CA LEU A 157 -5.16 -4.68 -21.33
C LEU A 157 -6.46 -4.96 -22.12
N GLU A 158 -6.40 -5.71 -23.22
CA GLU A 158 -7.58 -6.22 -23.91
C GLU A 158 -8.11 -7.49 -23.25
N THR A 159 -7.20 -8.39 -22.88
CA THR A 159 -7.51 -9.68 -22.23
C THR A 159 -7.52 -9.56 -20.70
N PHE A 160 -6.48 -8.96 -20.13
CA PHE A 160 -6.39 -8.59 -18.72
C PHE A 160 -7.03 -7.21 -18.54
N ARG A 161 -8.27 -7.19 -18.02
CA ARG A 161 -9.14 -6.00 -18.06
C ARG A 161 -9.58 -5.53 -16.67
N PRO A 162 -8.69 -4.92 -15.84
CA PRO A 162 -9.07 -4.31 -14.57
C PRO A 162 -10.13 -3.21 -14.78
N LYS A 163 -11.12 -3.10 -13.86
CA LYS A 163 -12.14 -2.05 -13.95
C LYS A 163 -11.55 -0.66 -13.71
N ILE A 164 -10.63 -0.57 -12.73
CA ILE A 164 -9.90 0.65 -12.37
C ILE A 164 -8.41 0.36 -12.44
N ILE A 165 -7.63 1.30 -12.98
CA ILE A 165 -6.17 1.28 -12.92
C ILE A 165 -5.71 2.55 -12.20
N VAL A 166 -4.88 2.37 -11.17
CA VAL A 166 -4.20 3.43 -10.44
C VAL A 166 -2.72 3.32 -10.74
N VAL A 167 -2.12 4.39 -11.23
CA VAL A 167 -0.69 4.41 -11.60
C VAL A 167 -0.03 5.61 -10.93
N GLU A 168 1.11 5.39 -10.27
CA GLU A 168 1.93 6.50 -9.84
C GLU A 168 2.33 7.36 -11.05
N ALA A 169 2.12 8.66 -10.95
CA ALA A 169 2.22 9.58 -12.07
C ALA A 169 3.13 10.76 -11.82
N THR A 170 3.93 10.69 -10.76
CA THR A 170 5.00 11.65 -10.46
C THR A 170 6.35 10.94 -10.49
N ARG A 171 7.39 11.69 -10.75
CA ARG A 171 8.75 11.18 -10.57
C ARG A 171 9.02 11.00 -9.08
N PRO A 172 9.72 9.93 -8.67
CA PRO A 172 10.05 9.69 -7.28
C PRO A 172 10.64 10.90 -6.56
N LEU A 173 10.07 11.26 -5.40
CA LEU A 173 10.41 12.44 -4.59
C LEU A 173 10.20 13.80 -5.28
N MET A 174 9.44 13.88 -6.36
CA MET A 174 9.19 15.11 -7.10
C MET A 174 7.70 15.32 -7.36
N THR A 175 7.32 16.55 -7.66
CA THR A 175 5.96 16.89 -8.12
C THR A 175 5.84 16.88 -9.65
N GLU A 176 6.93 16.59 -10.35
CA GLU A 176 6.97 16.49 -11.81
C GLU A 176 6.18 15.26 -12.27
N GLN A 177 5.19 15.47 -13.13
CA GLN A 177 4.37 14.37 -13.64
C GLN A 177 5.12 13.55 -14.70
N SER A 178 5.03 12.21 -14.56
CA SER A 178 5.69 11.21 -15.43
C SER A 178 4.75 10.60 -16.48
N HIS A 179 3.43 10.78 -16.36
CA HIS A 179 2.39 10.10 -17.13
C HIS A 179 2.51 10.24 -18.65
N GLY A 180 3.10 11.32 -19.15
CA GLY A 180 3.28 11.52 -20.60
C GLY A 180 4.10 10.41 -21.29
N ARG A 181 4.82 9.59 -20.54
CA ARG A 181 5.61 8.47 -21.07
C ARG A 181 4.76 7.22 -21.35
N TRP A 182 3.61 7.06 -20.71
CA TRP A 182 2.83 5.81 -20.70
C TRP A 182 1.32 5.97 -20.87
N GLU A 183 0.75 7.16 -20.65
CA GLU A 183 -0.71 7.36 -20.68
C GLU A 183 -1.36 6.92 -22.01
N ALA A 184 -0.68 7.11 -23.13
CA ALA A 184 -1.19 6.70 -24.44
C ALA A 184 -1.50 5.19 -24.51
N ILE A 185 -0.82 4.34 -23.73
CA ILE A 185 -1.06 2.90 -23.64
C ILE A 185 -2.46 2.64 -23.07
N LEU A 186 -2.80 3.31 -21.97
CA LEU A 186 -4.09 3.17 -21.30
C LEU A 186 -5.23 3.73 -22.16
N LEU A 187 -5.04 4.91 -22.75
CA LEU A 187 -6.05 5.52 -23.61
C LEU A 187 -6.33 4.67 -24.86
N SER A 188 -5.28 4.09 -25.48
CA SER A 188 -5.43 3.20 -26.63
C SER A 188 -6.15 1.90 -26.27
N ALA A 189 -6.00 1.42 -25.03
CA ALA A 189 -6.70 0.27 -24.49
C ALA A 189 -8.12 0.61 -23.97
N ARG A 190 -8.68 1.75 -24.35
CA ARG A 190 -10.02 2.21 -23.98
C ARG A 190 -10.23 2.35 -22.46
N TYR A 191 -9.22 2.88 -21.78
CA TYR A 191 -9.36 3.42 -20.44
C TYR A 191 -9.52 4.93 -20.49
N ARG A 192 -10.44 5.46 -19.70
CA ARG A 192 -10.66 6.89 -19.57
C ARG A 192 -9.92 7.41 -18.34
N PHE A 193 -9.13 8.47 -18.51
CA PHE A 193 -8.59 9.22 -17.37
C PHE A 193 -9.73 9.85 -16.55
N VAL A 194 -9.66 9.76 -15.25
CA VAL A 194 -10.65 10.29 -14.30
C VAL A 194 -10.09 11.45 -13.49
N VAL A 195 -9.01 11.21 -12.75
CA VAL A 195 -8.46 12.21 -11.83
C VAL A 195 -6.96 11.98 -11.58
N PHE A 196 -6.25 13.07 -11.35
CA PHE A 196 -4.92 13.10 -10.76
C PHE A 196 -5.04 13.62 -9.33
N ASP A 197 -4.58 12.86 -8.34
CA ASP A 197 -4.74 13.19 -6.92
C ASP A 197 -3.53 13.91 -6.30
N GLY A 198 -2.55 14.24 -7.15
CA GLY A 198 -1.28 14.86 -6.74
C GLY A 198 -0.11 13.88 -6.73
N LEU A 199 -0.37 12.57 -6.73
CA LEU A 199 0.61 11.50 -6.79
C LEU A 199 0.24 10.50 -7.89
N ASN A 200 -0.99 9.99 -7.87
CA ASN A 200 -1.48 8.94 -8.75
C ASN A 200 -2.49 9.45 -9.79
N ARG A 201 -2.55 8.80 -10.93
CA ARG A 201 -3.60 8.96 -11.93
C ARG A 201 -4.51 7.74 -11.94
N TYR A 202 -5.81 8.00 -11.99
CA TYR A 202 -6.87 6.99 -11.98
C TYR A 202 -7.49 6.89 -13.35
N TYR A 203 -7.62 5.66 -13.82
CA TYR A 203 -8.24 5.33 -15.09
C TYR A 203 -9.34 4.31 -14.87
N VAL A 204 -10.45 4.45 -15.61
CA VAL A 204 -11.59 3.54 -15.57
C VAL A 204 -11.81 2.96 -16.96
N ALA A 205 -11.99 1.65 -17.06
CA ALA A 205 -12.38 1.01 -18.31
C ALA A 205 -13.71 1.60 -18.82
N GLU A 206 -13.85 1.87 -20.12
CA GLU A 206 -15.02 2.55 -20.69
C GLU A 206 -16.34 1.85 -20.32
N GLU A 207 -16.35 0.52 -20.27
CA GLU A 207 -17.52 -0.29 -19.89
C GLU A 207 -17.89 -0.20 -18.40
N HIS A 208 -17.04 0.40 -17.57
CA HIS A 208 -17.24 0.64 -16.14
C HIS A 208 -17.25 2.14 -15.79
N ALA A 209 -17.67 2.99 -16.74
CA ALA A 209 -17.65 4.45 -16.59
C ALA A 209 -18.49 4.97 -15.40
N ASP A 210 -19.42 4.17 -14.90
CA ASP A 210 -20.20 4.43 -13.68
C ASP A 210 -19.35 4.57 -12.41
N LEU A 211 -18.17 3.93 -12.37
CA LEU A 211 -17.25 4.01 -11.23
C LEU A 211 -16.52 5.36 -11.15
N ALA A 212 -16.45 6.13 -12.23
CA ALA A 212 -15.65 7.34 -12.32
C ALA A 212 -16.05 8.41 -11.31
N ALA A 213 -17.34 8.66 -11.16
CA ALA A 213 -17.85 9.71 -10.26
C ALA A 213 -17.40 9.51 -8.79
N ALA A 214 -17.26 8.26 -8.35
CA ALA A 214 -16.78 7.95 -7.01
C ALA A 214 -15.29 8.27 -6.82
N LEU A 215 -14.50 8.25 -7.88
CA LEU A 215 -13.06 8.53 -7.86
C LEU A 215 -12.75 10.03 -7.96
N GLU A 216 -13.58 10.82 -8.63
CA GLU A 216 -13.35 12.26 -8.88
C GLU A 216 -13.26 13.06 -7.56
N VAL A 217 -14.12 12.74 -6.61
CA VAL A 217 -14.18 13.46 -5.33
C VAL A 217 -12.96 13.10 -4.45
N PRO A 218 -12.20 14.07 -3.92
CA PRO A 218 -11.11 13.75 -3.00
C PRO A 218 -11.63 13.11 -1.72
N PRO A 219 -10.80 12.33 -1.00
CA PRO A 219 -11.13 11.85 0.35
C PRO A 219 -11.56 13.00 1.24
N ASN A 220 -12.64 12.82 1.99
CA ASN A 220 -13.24 13.90 2.77
C ASN A 220 -13.93 13.33 4.05
N PRO A 221 -14.41 14.19 4.97
CA PRO A 221 -15.00 13.74 6.22
C PRO A 221 -16.21 12.81 6.10
N HIS A 222 -16.91 12.79 4.95
CA HIS A 222 -18.06 11.89 4.74
C HIS A 222 -17.64 10.43 4.45
N ASP A 223 -16.36 10.19 4.17
CA ASP A 223 -15.83 8.83 3.97
C ASP A 223 -15.61 8.07 5.28
N ASP A 224 -15.69 8.75 6.43
CA ASP A 224 -15.55 8.19 7.79
C ASP A 224 -14.33 7.25 7.91
N PHE A 225 -13.13 7.78 7.68
CA PHE A 225 -11.89 7.02 7.74
C PHE A 225 -10.90 7.56 8.77
N ILE A 226 -10.02 6.68 9.25
CA ILE A 226 -8.89 7.02 10.11
C ILE A 226 -7.60 6.58 9.39
N PRO A 227 -6.63 7.49 9.18
CA PRO A 227 -5.31 7.10 8.70
C PRO A 227 -4.61 6.17 9.69
N HIS A 228 -4.09 5.04 9.19
CA HIS A 228 -3.43 4.02 10.03
C HIS A 228 -2.26 4.60 10.84
N GLU A 229 -1.49 5.51 10.27
CA GLU A 229 -0.38 6.16 10.98
C GLU A 229 -0.84 6.95 12.23
N TYR A 230 -2.04 7.54 12.20
CA TYR A 230 -2.60 8.21 13.39
C TYR A 230 -3.09 7.20 14.42
N GLN A 231 -3.66 6.08 13.97
CA GLN A 231 -4.06 5.02 14.89
C GLN A 231 -2.84 4.45 15.64
N VAL A 232 -1.74 4.19 14.94
CA VAL A 232 -0.48 3.73 15.55
C VAL A 232 0.05 4.73 16.58
N GLN A 233 0.01 6.03 16.26
CA GLN A 233 0.42 7.09 17.21
C GLN A 233 -0.48 7.14 18.45
N ILE A 234 -1.79 7.04 18.27
CA ILE A 234 -2.76 7.02 19.35
C ILE A 234 -2.51 5.82 20.28
N ASP A 235 -2.30 4.65 19.72
CA ASP A 235 -2.06 3.43 20.50
C ASP A 235 -0.73 3.48 21.26
N ALA A 236 0.32 4.02 20.64
CA ALA A 236 1.60 4.26 21.31
C ALA A 236 1.46 5.25 22.49
N LEU A 237 0.73 6.34 22.31
CA LEU A 237 0.47 7.32 23.39
C LEU A 237 -0.36 6.69 24.52
N ARG A 238 -1.36 5.89 24.21
CA ARG A 238 -2.16 5.17 25.21
C ARG A 238 -1.29 4.22 26.03
N GLN A 239 -0.42 3.46 25.38
CA GLN A 239 0.52 2.55 26.05
C GLN A 239 1.46 3.32 26.99
N GLN A 240 2.03 4.44 26.55
CA GLN A 240 2.87 5.29 27.40
C GLN A 240 2.12 5.83 28.64
N LEU A 241 0.87 6.23 28.47
CA LEU A 241 0.03 6.68 29.59
C LEU A 241 -0.26 5.54 30.59
N ASP A 242 -0.54 4.34 30.08
CA ASP A 242 -0.79 3.16 30.92
C ASP A 242 0.49 2.76 31.68
N ASP A 243 1.65 2.78 31.05
CA ASP A 243 2.94 2.49 31.69
C ASP A 243 3.29 3.53 32.76
N GLN A 244 3.01 4.82 32.53
CA GLN A 244 3.21 5.88 33.52
C GLN A 244 2.22 5.80 34.68
N SER A 245 1.01 5.28 34.45
CA SER A 245 0.00 5.12 35.50
C SER A 245 0.28 3.94 36.44
N LEU A 246 1.06 2.95 35.98
CA LEU A 246 1.39 1.74 36.74
C LEU A 246 2.10 2.04 38.08
N PRO A 247 3.15 2.89 38.14
CA PRO A 247 3.80 3.28 39.39
C PRO A 247 2.84 3.99 40.36
N ILE A 248 1.97 4.84 39.87
CA ILE A 248 0.99 5.56 40.71
C ILE A 248 -0.06 4.60 41.27
N ARG A 249 -0.53 3.61 40.51
CA ARG A 249 -1.47 2.58 40.97
C ARG A 249 -0.83 1.66 42.01
N VAL A 250 0.45 1.29 41.82
CA VAL A 250 1.22 0.49 42.77
C VAL A 250 1.46 1.28 44.07
N ALA A 251 1.88 2.54 43.98
CA ALA A 251 2.07 3.40 45.13
C ALA A 251 0.78 3.60 45.94
N ARG A 252 -0.36 3.82 45.28
CA ARG A 252 -1.68 3.90 45.95
C ARG A 252 -2.06 2.60 46.68
N LYS A 253 -1.79 1.43 46.07
CA LYS A 253 -2.02 0.11 46.73
C LYS A 253 -1.14 -0.06 47.93
N LEU A 254 0.14 0.31 47.85
CA LEU A 254 1.09 0.23 48.99
C LEU A 254 0.66 1.16 50.13
N VAL A 255 0.28 2.40 49.84
CA VAL A 255 -0.22 3.35 50.83
C VAL A 255 -1.51 2.84 51.49
N SER A 256 -2.43 2.23 50.74
CA SER A 256 -3.65 1.67 51.32
C SER A 256 -3.40 0.45 52.19
N ALA A 257 -2.39 -0.38 51.84
CA ALA A 257 -1.99 -1.56 52.62
C ALA A 257 -1.31 -1.14 53.92
N THR A 258 -0.40 -0.15 53.92
CA THR A 258 0.24 0.38 55.12
C THR A 258 -0.75 1.03 56.08
N ALA A 259 -1.75 1.78 55.53
CA ALA A 259 -2.83 2.36 56.35
C ALA A 259 -3.75 1.29 56.97
N ALA A 260 -3.92 0.13 56.36
CA ALA A 260 -4.67 -0.99 56.91
C ALA A 260 -3.92 -1.66 58.06
N VAL A 261 -2.60 -1.87 57.90
CA VAL A 261 -1.74 -2.46 58.90
C VAL A 261 -1.65 -1.57 60.16
N SER A 262 -1.50 -0.25 59.99
CA SER A 262 -1.48 0.73 61.09
C SER A 262 -2.77 0.72 61.90
N ARG A 263 -3.92 0.61 61.23
CA ARG A 263 -5.24 0.49 61.91
C ARG A 263 -5.41 -0.81 62.66
N PHE A 264 -4.77 -1.89 62.20
CA PHE A 264 -4.82 -3.18 62.88
C PHE A 264 -3.92 -3.22 64.15
N ALA A 265 -2.74 -2.54 64.12
CA ALA A 265 -1.90 -2.37 65.25
C ALA A 265 -2.55 -1.58 66.39
N GLN A 266 -3.20 -0.46 66.06
CA GLN A 266 -3.90 0.39 67.06
C GLN A 266 -5.14 -0.27 67.71
N ARG A 267 -5.66 -1.36 67.13
CA ARG A 267 -6.78 -2.16 67.75
C ARG A 267 -6.29 -3.22 68.71
N ARG A 268 -4.99 -3.52 68.82
CA ARG A 268 -4.41 -4.50 69.76
C ARG A 268 -3.99 -3.90 71.07
N ASP A 269 -3.91 -2.56 71.14
CA ASP A 269 -3.51 -1.82 72.37
C ASP A 269 -4.73 -1.22 73.09
N ARG A 270 -5.92 -1.75 72.85
CA ARG A 270 -7.15 -1.49 73.60
C ARG A 270 -7.74 -2.87 74.01
#